data_3a842cb09ef73c80dc3d12795c6bfe4d
#
_entry.id   3a842cb09ef73c80dc3d12795c6bfe4d
#
_cell.length_a   1.000
_cell.length_b   1.000
_cell.length_c   1.000
_cell.angle_alpha   90.00
_cell.angle_beta   90.00
_cell.angle_gamma   90.00
#
_symmetry.space_group_name_H-M   'P 1'
#
loop_
_entity.id
_entity.type
_entity.pdbx_description
1 polymer ?
#
loop_
_entity_poly.entity_id
_entity_poly.type
_entity_poly.pdbx_seq_one_letter_code
_entity_poly.pdbx_strand_id
1 'polypeptide(L)'
;MFDVTAGTDTEAAPLFREVGASWYWVLAGPASAGAMLWVEKSNGYGWQIPVPLFFLVMVTGFIALQVKAARMHTSVELTKQTLRQGTETIRVAEIVKVYPAADHPLTSAKDLERWQSARALGELAGVPKGRVGIGVRLTGGRTAQAWARRHRHLRNLLTPLVEERVGADEPLPDLHDDDDGDDAESGW
;
A
#
# COMPACT_ATOMS: atom_id res chain seq x y z
N MET A 1 16.75 -17.69 36.33
CA MET A 1 16.18 -18.52 35.25
C MET A 1 15.01 -17.73 34.69
N PHE A 2 15.34 -16.83 33.76
CA PHE A 2 14.34 -15.95 33.15
C PHE A 2 13.86 -16.62 31.85
N ASP A 3 12.62 -17.08 31.90
CA ASP A 3 11.93 -17.67 30.76
C ASP A 3 11.51 -16.51 29.81
N VAL A 4 12.30 -16.30 28.76
CA VAL A 4 11.97 -15.40 27.67
C VAL A 4 11.05 -16.17 26.73
N THR A 5 9.76 -16.21 27.05
CA THR A 5 8.75 -16.56 26.10
C THR A 5 8.75 -15.48 25.01
N ALA A 6 9.54 -15.72 23.97
CA ALA A 6 9.42 -15.00 22.70
C ALA A 6 8.00 -15.23 22.18
N GLY A 7 7.15 -14.22 22.37
CA GLY A 7 5.87 -14.17 21.71
C GLY A 7 6.15 -14.19 20.20
N THR A 8 5.95 -15.33 19.58
CA THR A 8 5.78 -15.45 18.15
C THR A 8 4.51 -14.68 17.84
N ASP A 9 4.67 -13.36 17.55
CA ASP A 9 3.66 -12.62 16.80
C ASP A 9 3.43 -13.42 15.53
N THR A 10 2.36 -14.19 15.52
CA THR A 10 1.87 -14.87 14.32
C THR A 10 1.53 -13.77 13.36
N GLU A 11 2.49 -13.44 12.50
CA GLU A 11 2.34 -12.40 11.47
C GLU A 11 1.14 -12.82 10.62
N ALA A 12 0.01 -12.18 10.89
CA ALA A 12 -1.26 -12.51 10.27
C ALA A 12 -1.07 -12.44 8.74
N ALA A 13 -1.39 -13.51 8.04
CA ALA A 13 -1.22 -13.61 6.59
C ALA A 13 -1.80 -12.34 5.92
N PRO A 14 -1.05 -11.70 5.03
CA PRO A 14 -1.49 -10.45 4.40
C PRO A 14 -2.72 -10.72 3.53
N LEU A 15 -3.77 -9.94 3.73
CA LEU A 15 -4.98 -9.94 2.90
C LEU A 15 -4.70 -9.42 1.49
N PHE A 16 -3.76 -8.47 1.40
CA PHE A 16 -3.32 -7.88 0.15
C PHE A 16 -1.82 -7.65 0.19
N ARG A 17 -1.15 -8.02 -0.91
CA ARG A 17 0.28 -7.74 -1.08
C ARG A 17 0.59 -7.33 -2.51
N GLU A 18 1.32 -6.24 -2.63
CA GLU A 18 1.79 -5.72 -3.91
C GLU A 18 3.26 -5.32 -3.80
N VAL A 19 4.09 -5.93 -4.62
CA VAL A 19 5.54 -5.69 -4.62
C VAL A 19 5.86 -4.52 -5.53
N GLY A 20 6.79 -3.66 -5.12
CA GLY A 20 7.19 -2.46 -5.85
C GLY A 20 7.74 -2.75 -7.25
N ALA A 21 8.85 -3.45 -7.33
CA ALA A 21 9.52 -3.79 -8.57
C ALA A 21 9.87 -5.28 -8.64
N SER A 22 9.97 -5.81 -9.85
CA SER A 22 10.37 -7.19 -10.07
C SER A 22 11.90 -7.31 -10.16
N TRP A 23 12.45 -8.37 -9.60
CA TRP A 23 13.87 -8.72 -9.72
C TRP A 23 14.29 -9.10 -11.14
N TYR A 24 13.32 -9.42 -12.02
CA TYR A 24 13.64 -9.71 -13.44
C TYR A 24 14.37 -8.57 -14.15
N TRP A 25 14.19 -7.33 -13.70
CA TRP A 25 14.93 -6.18 -14.23
C TRP A 25 16.45 -6.29 -14.08
N VAL A 26 16.93 -7.02 -13.08
CA VAL A 26 18.36 -7.24 -12.86
C VAL A 26 19.00 -8.04 -13.99
N LEU A 27 18.22 -8.87 -14.70
CA LEU A 27 18.68 -9.62 -15.86
C LEU A 27 19.08 -8.72 -17.05
N ALA A 28 18.69 -7.46 -17.04
CA ALA A 28 19.12 -6.50 -18.05
C ALA A 28 20.66 -6.31 -18.08
N GLY A 29 21.34 -6.48 -16.94
CA GLY A 29 22.80 -6.43 -16.86
C GLY A 29 23.48 -7.54 -17.66
N PRO A 30 23.23 -8.82 -17.33
CA PRO A 30 23.73 -9.94 -18.12
C PRO A 30 23.34 -9.87 -19.61
N ALA A 31 22.09 -9.45 -19.90
CA ALA A 31 21.61 -9.30 -21.29
C ALA A 31 22.42 -8.26 -22.07
N SER A 32 22.69 -7.09 -21.46
CA SER A 32 23.47 -6.04 -22.09
C SER A 32 24.95 -6.45 -22.32
N ALA A 33 25.55 -7.11 -21.33
CA ALA A 33 26.93 -7.62 -21.47
C ALA A 33 27.04 -8.70 -22.55
N GLY A 34 26.06 -9.60 -22.61
CA GLY A 34 25.99 -10.63 -23.67
C GLY A 34 25.81 -10.03 -25.06
N ALA A 35 24.94 -9.02 -25.19
CA ALA A 35 24.76 -8.30 -26.45
C ALA A 35 26.04 -7.59 -26.88
N MET A 36 26.80 -7.00 -25.96
CA MET A 36 28.07 -6.35 -26.25
C MET A 36 29.13 -7.35 -26.76
N LEU A 37 29.30 -8.49 -26.07
CA LEU A 37 30.19 -9.56 -26.51
C LEU A 37 29.81 -10.08 -27.89
N TRP A 38 28.52 -10.22 -28.18
CA TRP A 38 28.04 -10.61 -29.50
C TRP A 38 28.45 -9.63 -30.59
N VAL A 39 28.26 -8.32 -30.34
CA VAL A 39 28.64 -7.25 -31.29
C VAL A 39 30.16 -7.23 -31.54
N GLU A 40 30.96 -7.33 -30.47
CA GLU A 40 32.44 -7.37 -30.61
C GLU A 40 32.90 -8.54 -31.46
N LYS A 41 32.36 -9.73 -31.18
CA LYS A 41 32.68 -10.94 -31.95
C LYS A 41 32.27 -10.80 -33.42
N SER A 42 31.06 -10.26 -33.67
CA SER A 42 30.54 -10.09 -35.03
C SER A 42 31.36 -9.12 -35.88
N ASN A 43 31.95 -8.11 -35.22
CA ASN A 43 32.85 -7.14 -35.89
C ASN A 43 34.31 -7.57 -36.00
N GLY A 44 34.66 -8.81 -35.63
CA GLY A 44 36.01 -9.35 -35.78
C GLY A 44 36.99 -8.93 -34.70
N TYR A 45 36.55 -8.22 -33.64
CA TYR A 45 37.45 -7.83 -32.53
C TYR A 45 37.80 -8.97 -31.57
N GLY A 46 37.20 -10.16 -31.75
CA GLY A 46 37.41 -11.30 -30.87
C GLY A 46 36.65 -11.16 -29.55
N TRP A 47 37.12 -11.83 -28.50
CA TRP A 47 36.52 -11.78 -27.17
C TRP A 47 37.20 -10.74 -26.28
N GLN A 48 36.71 -9.55 -26.26
CA GLN A 48 37.19 -8.46 -25.39
C GLN A 48 36.44 -8.46 -24.05
N ILE A 49 36.86 -9.33 -23.11
CA ILE A 49 36.15 -9.58 -21.86
C ILE A 49 36.13 -8.40 -20.88
N PRO A 50 37.17 -7.55 -20.73
CA PRO A 50 37.22 -6.55 -19.67
C PRO A 50 36.09 -5.52 -19.72
N VAL A 51 35.73 -5.02 -20.89
CA VAL A 51 34.71 -3.99 -21.04
C VAL A 51 33.30 -4.55 -20.80
N PRO A 52 32.88 -5.65 -21.43
CA PRO A 52 31.59 -6.27 -21.09
C PRO A 52 31.49 -6.68 -19.62
N LEU A 53 32.57 -7.15 -19.00
CA LEU A 53 32.57 -7.50 -17.58
C LEU A 53 32.35 -6.28 -16.70
N PHE A 54 32.99 -5.15 -17.02
CA PHE A 54 32.78 -3.89 -16.33
C PHE A 54 31.29 -3.45 -16.42
N PHE A 55 30.72 -3.48 -17.63
CA PHE A 55 29.30 -3.15 -17.82
C PHE A 55 28.37 -4.13 -17.12
N LEU A 56 28.67 -5.40 -17.11
CA LEU A 56 27.92 -6.41 -16.37
C LEU A 56 27.80 -6.03 -14.90
N VAL A 57 28.90 -5.74 -14.24
CA VAL A 57 28.93 -5.39 -12.82
C VAL A 57 28.23 -4.06 -12.57
N MET A 58 28.54 -3.04 -13.36
CA MET A 58 27.96 -1.70 -13.20
C MET A 58 26.45 -1.69 -13.41
N VAL A 59 25.99 -2.23 -14.54
CA VAL A 59 24.57 -2.22 -14.89
C VAL A 59 23.77 -3.11 -13.93
N THR A 60 24.26 -4.33 -13.66
CA THR A 60 23.61 -5.24 -12.72
C THR A 60 23.52 -4.64 -11.32
N GLY A 61 24.63 -4.11 -10.81
CA GLY A 61 24.70 -3.49 -9.49
C GLY A 61 23.78 -2.27 -9.38
N PHE A 62 23.79 -1.39 -10.37
CA PHE A 62 22.92 -0.22 -10.40
C PHE A 62 21.44 -0.60 -10.43
N ILE A 63 21.05 -1.53 -11.34
CA ILE A 63 19.66 -1.97 -11.42
C ILE A 63 19.22 -2.71 -10.16
N ALA A 64 20.09 -3.56 -9.58
CA ALA A 64 19.79 -4.25 -8.32
C ALA A 64 19.51 -3.25 -7.19
N LEU A 65 20.31 -2.18 -7.10
CA LEU A 65 20.11 -1.11 -6.12
C LEU A 65 18.76 -0.39 -6.35
N GLN A 66 18.45 -0.06 -7.60
CA GLN A 66 17.19 0.58 -7.98
C GLN A 66 15.98 -0.31 -7.66
N VAL A 67 16.05 -1.61 -7.97
CA VAL A 67 14.99 -2.58 -7.66
C VAL A 67 14.81 -2.67 -6.15
N LYS A 68 15.90 -2.73 -5.37
CA LYS A 68 15.83 -2.76 -3.90
C LYS A 68 15.14 -1.50 -3.36
N ALA A 69 15.55 -0.32 -3.80
CA ALA A 69 14.94 0.95 -3.40
C ALA A 69 13.44 0.99 -3.76
N ALA A 70 13.08 0.62 -5.00
CA ALA A 70 11.69 0.56 -5.43
C ALA A 70 10.85 -0.43 -4.60
N ARG A 71 11.40 -1.56 -4.19
CA ARG A 71 10.70 -2.52 -3.32
C ARG A 71 10.48 -1.98 -1.91
N MET A 72 11.42 -1.21 -1.38
CA MET A 72 11.28 -0.59 -0.06
C MET A 72 10.22 0.51 -0.06
N HIS A 73 10.23 1.39 -1.06
CA HIS A 73 9.40 2.59 -1.08
C HIS A 73 8.04 2.42 -1.74
N THR A 74 7.84 1.39 -2.58
CA THR A 74 6.61 1.24 -3.34
C THR A 74 5.90 -0.10 -3.14
N SER A 75 6.20 -0.85 -2.08
CA SER A 75 5.42 -2.02 -1.68
C SER A 75 4.16 -1.61 -0.93
N VAL A 76 3.11 -2.42 -1.07
CA VAL A 76 1.85 -2.26 -0.33
C VAL A 76 1.49 -3.59 0.32
N GLU A 77 1.14 -3.56 1.59
CA GLU A 77 0.72 -4.73 2.33
C GLU A 77 -0.41 -4.36 3.28
N LEU A 78 -1.51 -5.10 3.20
CA LEU A 78 -2.66 -4.95 4.09
C LEU A 78 -2.83 -6.25 4.89
N THR A 79 -2.85 -6.12 6.19
CA THR A 79 -3.30 -7.15 7.12
C THR A 79 -4.64 -6.74 7.73
N LYS A 80 -5.22 -7.54 8.60
CA LYS A 80 -6.43 -7.14 9.35
C LYS A 80 -6.18 -5.94 10.27
N GLN A 81 -4.95 -5.73 10.70
CA GLN A 81 -4.59 -4.74 11.72
C GLN A 81 -3.83 -3.55 11.15
N THR A 82 -3.06 -3.74 10.08
CA THR A 82 -2.15 -2.73 9.57
C THR A 82 -2.21 -2.57 8.05
N LEU A 83 -2.05 -1.35 7.60
CA LEU A 83 -1.78 -0.99 6.21
C LEU A 83 -0.37 -0.42 6.12
N ARG A 84 0.52 -1.17 5.47
CA ARG A 84 1.88 -0.74 5.17
C ARG A 84 1.98 -0.25 3.74
N GLN A 85 2.54 0.94 3.57
CA GLN A 85 2.78 1.55 2.26
C GLN A 85 4.19 2.11 2.20
N GLY A 86 5.05 1.45 1.44
CA GLY A 86 6.47 1.77 1.43
C GLY A 86 7.10 1.63 2.82
N THR A 87 7.57 2.74 3.35
CA THR A 87 8.22 2.83 4.68
C THR A 87 7.24 3.15 5.81
N GLU A 88 6.04 3.62 5.50
CA GLU A 88 5.03 4.00 6.49
C GLU A 88 4.07 2.83 6.77
N THR A 89 3.81 2.59 8.05
CA THR A 89 2.82 1.62 8.51
C THR A 89 1.82 2.34 9.39
N ILE A 90 0.54 2.24 9.04
CA ILE A 90 -0.57 2.76 9.85
C ILE A 90 -1.45 1.61 10.31
N ARG A 91 -2.06 1.74 11.47
CA ARG A 91 -3.04 0.77 11.94
C ARG A 91 -4.36 0.99 11.22
N VAL A 92 -5.05 -0.08 10.83
CA VAL A 92 -6.40 0.00 10.26
C VAL A 92 -7.35 0.72 11.24
N ALA A 93 -7.11 0.58 12.54
CA ALA A 93 -7.81 1.30 13.59
C ALA A 93 -7.67 2.83 13.52
N GLU A 94 -6.64 3.34 12.88
CA GLU A 94 -6.45 4.78 12.68
C GLU A 94 -7.22 5.32 11.48
N ILE A 95 -7.78 4.45 10.63
CA ILE A 95 -8.56 4.85 9.46
C ILE A 95 -10.02 4.94 9.87
N VAL A 96 -10.58 6.14 9.84
CA VAL A 96 -11.97 6.40 10.21
C VAL A 96 -12.93 6.26 9.03
N LYS A 97 -12.45 6.58 7.81
CA LYS A 97 -13.26 6.53 6.60
C LYS A 97 -12.41 6.26 5.38
N VAL A 98 -12.93 5.46 4.47
CA VAL A 98 -12.41 5.29 3.11
C VAL A 98 -13.32 6.09 2.17
N TYR A 99 -12.73 7.01 1.40
CA TYR A 99 -13.50 7.80 0.45
C TYR A 99 -13.87 6.97 -0.78
N PRO A 100 -15.00 7.28 -1.44
CA PRO A 100 -15.37 6.65 -2.70
C PRO A 100 -14.30 6.87 -3.78
N ALA A 101 -14.41 6.15 -4.88
CA ALA A 101 -13.53 6.38 -6.02
C ALA A 101 -13.75 7.79 -6.55
N ALA A 102 -12.66 8.48 -6.92
CA ALA A 102 -12.79 9.77 -7.57
C ALA A 102 -13.46 9.62 -8.93
N ASP A 103 -14.39 10.53 -9.23
CA ASP A 103 -15.06 10.58 -10.53
C ASP A 103 -14.10 11.00 -11.65
N HIS A 104 -13.04 11.75 -11.28
CA HIS A 104 -12.08 12.30 -12.24
C HIS A 104 -10.63 11.96 -11.84
N PRO A 105 -9.78 11.62 -12.84
CA PRO A 105 -8.36 11.41 -12.59
C PRO A 105 -7.66 12.74 -12.26
N LEU A 106 -6.52 12.67 -11.58
CA LEU A 106 -5.69 13.84 -11.22
C LEU A 106 -5.27 14.72 -12.41
N THR A 107 -5.30 14.18 -13.62
CA THR A 107 -4.97 14.90 -14.85
C THR A 107 -6.15 15.65 -15.46
N SER A 108 -7.33 15.55 -14.86
CA SER A 108 -8.52 16.27 -15.32
C SER A 108 -8.44 17.76 -15.01
N ALA A 109 -8.96 18.60 -15.89
CA ALA A 109 -9.13 20.03 -15.64
C ALA A 109 -10.33 20.37 -14.72
N LYS A 110 -11.04 19.35 -14.25
CA LYS A 110 -12.18 19.51 -13.32
C LYS A 110 -11.69 19.59 -11.88
N ASP A 111 -12.55 20.13 -11.02
CA ASP A 111 -12.25 20.26 -9.59
C ASP A 111 -11.93 18.90 -8.96
N LEU A 112 -10.78 18.83 -8.33
CA LEU A 112 -10.33 17.65 -7.63
C LEU A 112 -11.02 17.56 -6.27
N GLU A 113 -11.35 16.36 -5.83
CA GLU A 113 -11.81 16.14 -4.48
C GLU A 113 -10.69 16.46 -3.48
N ARG A 114 -11.05 17.02 -2.31
CA ARG A 114 -10.07 17.44 -1.30
C ARG A 114 -9.06 16.36 -0.93
N TRP A 115 -9.49 15.10 -0.92
CA TRP A 115 -8.60 14.00 -0.59
C TRP A 115 -7.55 13.70 -1.70
N GLN A 116 -7.83 14.08 -2.95
CA GLN A 116 -6.91 13.88 -4.08
C GLN A 116 -5.69 14.81 -4.00
N SER A 117 -5.77 15.90 -3.23
CA SER A 117 -4.65 16.81 -2.96
C SER A 117 -3.92 16.49 -1.64
N ALA A 118 -4.41 15.51 -0.87
CA ALA A 118 -3.78 15.12 0.38
C ALA A 118 -2.45 14.39 0.13
N ARG A 119 -1.58 14.34 1.15
CA ARG A 119 -0.32 13.62 1.05
C ARG A 119 -0.53 12.13 0.78
N ALA A 120 0.32 11.51 0.01
CA ALA A 120 0.38 10.06 -0.13
C ALA A 120 1.02 9.42 1.12
N LEU A 121 0.52 8.25 1.52
CA LEU A 121 1.17 7.44 2.55
C LEU A 121 2.54 6.94 2.05
N GLY A 122 3.45 6.63 2.97
CA GLY A 122 4.81 6.18 2.64
C GLY A 122 5.81 7.31 2.51
N GLU A 123 5.53 8.50 3.12
CA GLU A 123 6.41 9.68 3.12
C GLU A 123 6.73 10.22 1.71
N LEU A 124 5.87 9.93 0.74
CA LEU A 124 6.03 10.36 -0.64
C LEU A 124 5.35 11.71 -0.88
N ALA A 125 5.93 12.52 -1.74
CA ALA A 125 5.36 13.80 -2.15
C ALA A 125 4.01 13.65 -2.89
N GLY A 126 3.70 12.46 -3.39
CA GLY A 126 2.46 12.14 -4.06
C GLY A 126 2.35 10.65 -4.40
N VAL A 127 1.25 10.27 -5.02
CA VAL A 127 1.02 8.89 -5.43
C VAL A 127 2.06 8.45 -6.46
N PRO A 128 2.76 7.32 -6.27
CA PRO A 128 3.78 6.85 -7.20
C PRO A 128 3.23 6.61 -8.61
N LYS A 129 4.05 6.85 -9.62
CA LYS A 129 3.67 6.64 -11.04
C LYS A 129 3.13 5.22 -11.28
N GLY A 130 2.04 5.12 -12.04
CA GLY A 130 1.38 3.86 -12.36
C GLY A 130 0.56 3.27 -11.20
N ARG A 131 0.25 4.07 -10.19
CA ARG A 131 -0.64 3.72 -9.08
C ARG A 131 -1.76 4.73 -8.96
N VAL A 132 -2.85 4.33 -8.32
CA VAL A 132 -4.02 5.19 -8.11
C VAL A 132 -4.23 5.39 -6.63
N GLY A 133 -4.50 6.63 -6.23
CA GLY A 133 -4.79 7.03 -4.87
C GLY A 133 -6.15 6.53 -4.41
N ILE A 134 -6.24 6.23 -3.12
CA ILE A 134 -7.47 5.91 -2.40
C ILE A 134 -7.51 6.88 -1.22
N GLY A 135 -8.48 7.78 -1.20
CA GLY A 135 -8.63 8.72 -0.09
C GLY A 135 -8.99 7.98 1.20
N VAL A 136 -8.28 8.30 2.26
CA VAL A 136 -8.54 7.80 3.62
C VAL A 136 -8.55 8.96 4.60
N ARG A 137 -9.48 8.94 5.54
CA ARG A 137 -9.52 9.85 6.67
C ARG A 137 -8.95 9.13 7.89
N LEU A 138 -7.98 9.73 8.52
CA LEU A 138 -7.34 9.20 9.72
C LEU A 138 -7.94 9.83 10.98
N THR A 139 -7.73 9.19 12.11
CA THR A 139 -8.01 9.76 13.43
C THR A 139 -7.33 11.12 13.57
N GLY A 140 -8.00 12.06 14.27
CA GLY A 140 -7.52 13.46 14.33
C GLY A 140 -7.86 14.29 13.10
N GLY A 141 -8.74 13.82 12.20
CA GLY A 141 -9.28 14.59 11.07
C GLY A 141 -8.36 14.73 9.88
N ARG A 142 -7.17 14.16 9.92
CA ARG A 142 -6.18 14.20 8.82
C ARG A 142 -6.66 13.36 7.64
N THR A 143 -6.44 13.86 6.43
CA THR A 143 -6.70 13.13 5.19
C THR A 143 -5.38 12.72 4.56
N ALA A 144 -5.32 11.51 4.03
CA ALA A 144 -4.18 10.97 3.31
C ALA A 144 -4.64 10.14 2.11
N GLN A 145 -3.72 9.80 1.23
CA GLN A 145 -3.96 8.91 0.10
C GLN A 145 -3.21 7.60 0.32
N ALA A 146 -3.95 6.50 0.52
CA ALA A 146 -3.43 5.18 0.27
C ALA A 146 -3.33 4.97 -1.25
N TRP A 147 -2.47 4.07 -1.72
CA TRP A 147 -2.27 3.88 -3.16
C TRP A 147 -1.91 2.44 -3.49
N ALA A 148 -2.32 1.96 -4.68
CA ALA A 148 -1.95 0.65 -5.21
C ALA A 148 -2.11 0.64 -6.74
N ARG A 149 -1.48 -0.33 -7.42
CA ARG A 149 -1.79 -0.64 -8.82
C ARG A 149 -3.18 -1.27 -8.91
N ARG A 150 -3.44 -2.25 -8.05
CA ARG A 150 -4.75 -2.90 -7.91
C ARG A 150 -5.62 -2.18 -6.88
N HIS A 151 -5.76 -0.85 -7.05
CA HIS A 151 -6.44 0.03 -6.09
C HIS A 151 -7.89 -0.39 -5.78
N ARG A 152 -8.63 -0.90 -6.78
CA ARG A 152 -10.00 -1.42 -6.56
C ARG A 152 -10.01 -2.59 -5.59
N HIS A 153 -9.07 -3.52 -5.75
CA HIS A 153 -8.97 -4.68 -4.86
C HIS A 153 -8.56 -4.26 -3.44
N LEU A 154 -7.57 -3.37 -3.32
CA LEU A 154 -7.18 -2.82 -2.02
C LEU A 154 -8.35 -2.12 -1.33
N ARG A 155 -9.13 -1.28 -2.07
CA ARG A 155 -10.30 -0.60 -1.54
C ARG A 155 -11.37 -1.60 -1.05
N ASN A 156 -11.69 -2.61 -1.85
CA ASN A 156 -12.69 -3.60 -1.51
C ASN A 156 -12.35 -4.41 -0.25
N LEU A 157 -11.06 -4.56 0.04
CA LEU A 157 -10.60 -5.21 1.27
C LEU A 157 -10.54 -4.24 2.46
N LEU A 158 -10.15 -3.00 2.22
CA LEU A 158 -9.97 -2.00 3.28
C LEU A 158 -11.30 -1.45 3.79
N THR A 159 -12.27 -1.20 2.90
CA THR A 159 -13.56 -0.61 3.26
C THR A 159 -14.30 -1.43 4.32
N PRO A 160 -14.55 -2.74 4.14
CA PRO A 160 -15.27 -3.53 5.16
C PRO A 160 -14.50 -3.61 6.50
N LEU A 161 -13.17 -3.65 6.48
CA LEU A 161 -12.39 -3.66 7.72
C LEU A 161 -12.57 -2.37 8.55
N VAL A 162 -12.71 -1.24 7.84
CA VAL A 162 -12.93 0.06 8.50
C VAL A 162 -14.38 0.19 8.95
N GLU A 163 -15.36 -0.21 8.13
CA GLU A 163 -16.80 -0.14 8.45
C GLU A 163 -17.17 -1.05 9.61
N GLU A 164 -16.69 -2.30 9.61
CA GLU A 164 -16.92 -3.25 10.69
C GLU A 164 -16.46 -2.69 12.05
N ARG A 165 -15.29 -2.05 12.06
CA ARG A 165 -14.76 -1.46 13.28
C ARG A 165 -15.53 -0.21 13.69
N VAL A 166 -15.84 0.70 12.76
CA VAL A 166 -16.59 1.93 13.07
C VAL A 166 -17.97 1.59 13.56
N GLY A 167 -18.65 0.60 12.98
CA GLY A 167 -19.95 0.12 13.46
C GLY A 167 -19.88 -0.55 14.84
N ALA A 168 -18.73 -1.18 15.18
CA ALA A 168 -18.53 -1.76 16.51
C ALA A 168 -18.26 -0.70 17.60
N ASP A 169 -17.73 0.46 17.22
CA ASP A 169 -17.45 1.58 18.12
C ASP A 169 -18.67 2.53 18.30
N GLU A 170 -19.75 2.33 17.52
CA GLU A 170 -20.98 3.09 17.66
C GLU A 170 -21.75 2.56 18.87
N PRO A 171 -22.08 3.42 19.89
CA PRO A 171 -22.86 2.97 21.03
C PRO A 171 -24.20 2.41 20.54
N LEU A 172 -24.54 1.22 21.03
CA LEU A 172 -25.87 0.65 20.79
C LEU A 172 -26.89 1.72 21.20
N PRO A 173 -27.92 2.02 20.37
CA PRO A 173 -28.99 2.91 20.80
C PRO A 173 -29.57 2.35 22.10
N ASP A 174 -29.61 3.19 23.12
CA ASP A 174 -30.30 2.87 24.36
C ASP A 174 -31.72 2.44 24.02
N LEU A 175 -31.96 1.17 24.04
CA LEU A 175 -33.33 0.63 24.08
C LEU A 175 -33.85 1.00 25.46
N HIS A 176 -34.35 2.25 25.57
CA HIS A 176 -35.15 2.61 26.68
C HIS A 176 -36.41 1.76 26.60
N ASP A 177 -36.48 0.75 27.44
CA ASP A 177 -37.72 0.03 27.70
C ASP A 177 -38.68 1.05 28.33
N ASP A 178 -39.45 1.72 27.47
CA ASP A 178 -40.64 2.44 27.86
C ASP A 178 -41.69 1.40 28.32
N ASP A 179 -41.41 0.76 29.44
CA ASP A 179 -42.40 0.01 30.22
C ASP A 179 -43.20 1.00 31.06
N ASP A 180 -43.90 1.91 30.38
CA ASP A 180 -44.96 2.68 30.98
C ASP A 180 -46.15 1.74 31.20
N GLY A 181 -46.10 1.06 32.35
CA GLY A 181 -47.21 0.32 32.88
C GLY A 181 -48.44 1.23 32.99
N ASP A 182 -49.38 0.99 32.09
CA ASP A 182 -50.76 1.45 32.21
C ASP A 182 -51.41 0.85 33.47
N ASP A 183 -51.23 1.50 34.62
CA ASP A 183 -52.07 1.28 35.77
C ASP A 183 -53.37 2.08 35.57
N ALA A 184 -54.28 1.45 34.86
CA ALA A 184 -55.68 1.85 34.84
C ALA A 184 -56.28 1.57 36.21
N GLU A 185 -56.27 2.54 37.11
CA GLU A 185 -57.13 2.53 38.25
C GLU A 185 -58.52 3.09 37.88
N SER A 186 -59.44 2.15 37.76
CA SER A 186 -60.87 2.38 37.84
C SER A 186 -61.27 2.79 39.23
N GLY A 187 -61.93 3.87 39.39
CA GLY A 187 -62.52 4.25 40.68
C GLY A 187 -63.62 5.29 40.59
N TRP A 188 -64.91 4.81 40.57
CA TRP A 188 -66.20 5.50 41.04
C TRP A 188 -66.68 6.68 40.23
#